data_d3f33767705d094c9bc1dda65686da8b
#
_entry.id   d3f33767705d094c9bc1dda65686da8b
#
_cell.length_a   1.000
_cell.length_b   1.000
_cell.length_c   1.000
_cell.angle_alpha   90.00
_cell.angle_beta   90.00
_cell.angle_gamma   90.00
#
_symmetry.space_group_name_H-M   'P 1'
#
loop_
_entity.id
_entity.type
_entity.pdbx_description
1 polymer ?
#
loop_
_entity_poly.entity_id
_entity_poly.type
_entity_poly.pdbx_seq_one_letter_code
_entity_poly.pdbx_strand_id
1 'polypeptide(L)'
;MKKDVVFWVGVKNKQYSEKYGGWEWMDISRRSWEYWCEKNDVIFFPMEKPINNDLTNYRINWQKSIYCFDLLDDAGIDYDQIFLVDATCMVKWDMPNVFKLTDHKFTAWRETDNLKWVYDSIVGYEDFFSYKLNRHDYFSSGVIIFNKSHKDIFLEFKDLYLNNVDKFVELQDKVVRKGTEQTPLNYWVQKKGVELNLDLPFSYKLTHIHRKDMFKHNWQLNEDMTPFFIKYGYNWVFNGIPKDQRTQVMSQVWDLVGKNYDADYILNVIDNKGKNKNTTSRRFKEDILRLFGESYKDKTILELGCHQGN
;
A
#
# COMPACT_ATOMS: atom_id res chain seq x y z
N MET A 1 -21.76 7.39 9.43
CA MET A 1 -20.57 7.52 10.31
C MET A 1 -19.36 7.53 9.43
N LYS A 2 -18.52 8.55 9.55
CA LYS A 2 -17.27 8.63 8.78
C LYS A 2 -16.40 7.43 9.07
N LYS A 3 -15.78 6.86 8.05
CA LYS A 3 -14.87 5.71 8.17
C LYS A 3 -13.50 6.05 7.62
N ASP A 4 -12.50 5.42 8.15
CA ASP A 4 -11.17 5.44 7.55
C ASP A 4 -11.16 4.64 6.25
N VAL A 5 -10.31 5.04 5.31
CA VAL A 5 -10.22 4.46 3.96
C VAL A 5 -8.78 4.07 3.64
N VAL A 6 -8.57 2.87 3.16
CA VAL A 6 -7.35 2.52 2.43
C VAL A 6 -7.59 2.76 0.94
N PHE A 7 -6.93 3.75 0.38
CA PHE A 7 -6.91 4.04 -1.06
C PHE A 7 -5.74 3.29 -1.69
N TRP A 8 -6.04 2.11 -2.23
CA TRP A 8 -5.05 1.21 -2.79
C TRP A 8 -4.89 1.43 -4.31
N VAL A 9 -3.65 1.54 -4.80
CA VAL A 9 -3.36 1.88 -6.20
C VAL A 9 -2.67 0.72 -6.90
N GLY A 10 -3.43 0.01 -7.75
CA GLY A 10 -2.95 -1.16 -8.48
C GLY A 10 -3.46 -1.23 -9.92
N VAL A 11 -3.02 -0.29 -10.76
CA VAL A 11 -3.44 -0.21 -12.16
C VAL A 11 -2.71 -1.23 -13.01
N LYS A 12 -3.47 -2.21 -13.54
CA LYS A 12 -2.97 -3.23 -14.46
C LYS A 12 -2.88 -2.66 -15.89
N ASN A 13 -1.67 -2.43 -16.37
CA ASN A 13 -1.41 -1.93 -17.72
C ASN A 13 -0.72 -3.02 -18.56
N LYS A 14 -1.30 -3.38 -19.72
CA LYS A 14 -0.76 -4.43 -20.62
C LYS A 14 0.71 -4.20 -21.00
N GLN A 15 1.10 -2.98 -21.28
CA GLN A 15 2.48 -2.60 -21.59
C GLN A 15 3.47 -2.97 -20.47
N TYR A 16 3.01 -2.92 -19.23
CA TYR A 16 3.83 -3.31 -18.07
C TYR A 16 3.82 -4.83 -17.83
N SER A 17 2.73 -5.56 -18.16
CA SER A 17 2.69 -7.01 -17.96
C SER A 17 3.63 -7.75 -18.91
N GLU A 18 3.66 -7.35 -20.17
CA GLU A 18 4.55 -7.93 -21.18
C GLU A 18 6.03 -7.69 -20.85
N LYS A 19 6.34 -6.55 -20.23
CA LYS A 19 7.70 -6.16 -19.87
C LYS A 19 8.18 -6.69 -18.52
N TYR A 20 7.28 -7.03 -17.60
CA TYR A 20 7.63 -7.23 -16.18
C TYR A 20 7.01 -8.48 -15.53
N GLY A 21 6.56 -9.45 -16.32
CA GLY A 21 6.25 -10.79 -15.82
C GLY A 21 4.98 -10.92 -15.00
N GLY A 22 3.89 -10.26 -15.43
CA GLY A 22 2.56 -10.49 -14.85
C GLY A 22 2.12 -9.49 -13.76
N TRP A 23 0.96 -9.78 -13.17
CA TRP A 23 0.29 -8.91 -12.20
C TRP A 23 0.06 -9.58 -10.83
N GLU A 24 0.51 -10.80 -10.65
CA GLU A 24 0.23 -11.64 -9.49
C GLU A 24 0.65 -10.94 -8.19
N TRP A 25 1.74 -10.18 -8.24
CA TRP A 25 2.19 -9.39 -7.10
C TRP A 25 1.17 -8.31 -6.66
N MET A 26 0.39 -7.76 -7.61
CA MET A 26 -0.69 -6.82 -7.26
C MET A 26 -1.84 -7.55 -6.56
N ASP A 27 -2.17 -8.76 -7.02
CA ASP A 27 -3.23 -9.56 -6.40
C ASP A 27 -2.85 -10.01 -4.98
N ILE A 28 -1.58 -10.32 -4.74
CA ILE A 28 -1.04 -10.60 -3.41
C ILE A 28 -1.17 -9.36 -2.50
N SER A 29 -0.71 -8.20 -2.98
CA SER A 29 -0.85 -6.94 -2.26
C SER A 29 -2.31 -6.66 -1.93
N ARG A 30 -3.19 -6.72 -2.93
CA ARG A 30 -4.62 -6.47 -2.78
C ARG A 30 -5.24 -7.34 -1.69
N ARG A 31 -5.00 -8.66 -1.72
CA ARG A 31 -5.51 -9.60 -0.72
C ARG A 31 -5.10 -9.22 0.70
N SER A 32 -3.83 -8.83 0.90
CA SER A 32 -3.35 -8.44 2.21
C SER A 32 -4.08 -7.21 2.75
N TRP A 33 -4.32 -6.20 1.89
CA TRP A 33 -5.02 -4.98 2.27
C TRP A 33 -6.52 -5.17 2.44
N GLU A 34 -7.19 -5.95 1.59
CA GLU A 34 -8.61 -6.30 1.74
C GLU A 34 -8.86 -6.97 3.10
N TYR A 35 -8.05 -7.96 3.45
CA TYR A 35 -8.12 -8.63 4.75
C TYR A 35 -7.94 -7.66 5.92
N TRP A 36 -6.90 -6.83 5.87
CA TRP A 36 -6.61 -5.87 6.94
C TRP A 36 -7.74 -4.85 7.11
N CYS A 37 -8.30 -4.37 6.01
CA CYS A 37 -9.42 -3.42 6.02
C CYS A 37 -10.67 -4.04 6.64
N GLU A 38 -11.02 -5.25 6.24
CA GLU A 38 -12.15 -5.99 6.80
C GLU A 38 -12.02 -6.15 8.31
N LYS A 39 -10.85 -6.61 8.77
CA LYS A 39 -10.55 -6.84 10.18
C LYS A 39 -10.61 -5.56 11.04
N ASN A 40 -10.30 -4.41 10.47
CA ASN A 40 -10.23 -3.12 11.18
C ASN A 40 -11.47 -2.23 10.97
N ASP A 41 -12.50 -2.71 10.26
CA ASP A 41 -13.68 -1.92 9.85
C ASP A 41 -13.31 -0.67 9.04
N VAL A 42 -12.36 -0.80 8.13
CA VAL A 42 -11.82 0.23 7.24
C VAL A 42 -12.34 -0.02 5.82
N ILE A 43 -12.68 1.03 5.10
CA ILE A 43 -13.11 0.90 3.69
C ILE A 43 -11.87 0.59 2.84
N PHE A 44 -11.93 -0.47 2.04
CA PHE A 44 -10.96 -0.72 0.98
C PHE A 44 -11.45 -0.12 -0.34
N PHE A 45 -10.71 0.86 -0.86
CA PHE A 45 -11.03 1.52 -2.13
C PHE A 45 -9.90 1.30 -3.16
N PRO A 46 -10.08 0.42 -4.15
CA PRO A 46 -9.04 0.13 -5.14
C PRO A 46 -9.15 1.06 -6.36
N MET A 47 -8.06 1.75 -6.68
CA MET A 47 -7.85 2.40 -7.98
C MET A 47 -7.18 1.41 -8.94
N GLU A 48 -7.96 0.72 -9.77
CA GLU A 48 -7.47 -0.33 -10.69
C GLU A 48 -7.38 0.13 -12.14
N LYS A 49 -7.93 1.30 -12.47
CA LYS A 49 -7.92 1.88 -13.80
C LYS A 49 -7.35 3.30 -13.77
N PRO A 50 -6.65 3.74 -14.82
CA PRO A 50 -6.26 5.12 -14.93
C PRO A 50 -7.51 6.00 -15.11
N ILE A 51 -7.49 7.20 -14.54
CA ILE A 51 -8.51 8.24 -14.78
C ILE A 51 -8.25 8.88 -16.12
N ASN A 52 -6.98 9.19 -16.39
CA ASN A 52 -6.53 9.67 -17.69
C ASN A 52 -5.67 8.60 -18.36
N ASN A 53 -6.01 8.22 -19.60
CA ASN A 53 -5.31 7.18 -20.35
C ASN A 53 -4.00 7.67 -21.03
N ASP A 54 -3.76 8.96 -21.08
CA ASP A 54 -2.45 9.50 -21.50
C ASP A 54 -1.42 9.33 -20.38
N LEU A 55 -0.88 8.11 -20.26
CA LEU A 55 0.09 7.75 -19.23
C LEU A 55 1.48 8.36 -19.44
N THR A 56 1.72 9.03 -20.56
CA THR A 56 2.95 9.80 -20.80
C THR A 56 2.93 11.07 -19.97
N ASN A 57 1.86 11.80 -20.07
CA ASN A 57 1.67 13.06 -19.37
C ASN A 57 1.03 12.86 -17.99
N TYR A 58 0.14 11.87 -17.83
CA TYR A 58 -0.58 11.58 -16.58
C TYR A 58 -0.22 10.21 -16.03
N ARG A 59 1.00 10.07 -15.54
CA ARG A 59 1.45 8.80 -14.93
C ARG A 59 0.61 8.42 -13.72
N ILE A 60 0.44 7.13 -13.47
CA ILE A 60 -0.39 6.62 -12.37
C ILE A 60 -0.01 7.23 -11.02
N ASN A 61 1.28 7.43 -10.78
CA ASN A 61 1.77 8.06 -9.55
C ASN A 61 1.21 9.48 -9.36
N TRP A 62 1.08 10.27 -10.42
CA TRP A 62 0.41 11.56 -10.36
C TRP A 62 -1.08 11.41 -10.14
N GLN A 63 -1.73 10.52 -10.91
CA GLN A 63 -3.18 10.33 -10.85
C GLN A 63 -3.65 9.94 -9.45
N LYS A 64 -2.95 9.06 -8.75
CA LYS A 64 -3.29 8.66 -7.38
C LYS A 64 -3.33 9.86 -6.42
N SER A 65 -2.39 10.79 -6.57
CA SER A 65 -2.27 11.94 -5.67
C SER A 65 -3.26 13.07 -6.03
N ILE A 66 -3.51 13.32 -7.31
CA ILE A 66 -4.33 14.44 -7.75
C ILE A 66 -5.83 14.11 -7.87
N TYR A 67 -6.20 12.82 -7.92
CA TYR A 67 -7.60 12.40 -8.07
C TYR A 67 -8.14 11.59 -6.88
N CYS A 68 -7.35 11.37 -5.83
CA CYS A 68 -7.76 10.56 -4.69
C CYS A 68 -9.07 11.06 -4.06
N PHE A 69 -9.16 12.36 -3.79
CA PHE A 69 -10.34 12.96 -3.19
C PHE A 69 -11.54 12.95 -4.14
N ASP A 70 -11.33 13.27 -5.42
CA ASP A 70 -12.41 13.27 -6.42
C ASP A 70 -13.04 11.86 -6.52
N LEU A 71 -12.22 10.82 -6.59
CA LEU A 71 -12.70 9.45 -6.71
C LEU A 71 -13.51 8.99 -5.49
N LEU A 72 -13.12 9.40 -4.30
CA LEU A 72 -13.86 9.07 -3.07
C LEU A 72 -15.17 9.84 -2.98
N ASP A 73 -15.15 11.12 -3.37
CA ASP A 73 -16.35 11.94 -3.40
C ASP A 73 -17.35 11.46 -4.46
N ASP A 74 -16.88 11.13 -5.68
CA ASP A 74 -17.70 10.59 -6.77
C ASP A 74 -18.33 9.24 -6.40
N ALA A 75 -17.62 8.44 -5.58
CA ALA A 75 -18.14 7.20 -5.03
C ALA A 75 -19.10 7.40 -3.84
N GLY A 76 -19.32 8.64 -3.39
CA GLY A 76 -20.20 8.96 -2.27
C GLY A 76 -19.69 8.46 -0.91
N ILE A 77 -18.37 8.28 -0.76
CA ILE A 77 -17.78 7.77 0.48
C ILE A 77 -17.57 8.91 1.46
N ASP A 78 -18.21 8.82 2.64
CA ASP A 78 -17.96 9.73 3.76
C ASP A 78 -16.77 9.25 4.58
N TYR A 79 -15.60 9.74 4.24
CA TYR A 79 -14.32 9.36 4.86
C TYR A 79 -13.88 10.33 5.96
N ASP A 80 -13.09 9.81 6.91
CA ASP A 80 -12.37 10.58 7.91
C ASP A 80 -10.89 10.72 7.50
N GLN A 81 -10.14 9.64 7.53
CA GLN A 81 -8.75 9.56 7.13
C GLN A 81 -8.58 8.66 5.89
N ILE A 82 -7.58 8.94 5.09
CA ILE A 82 -7.24 8.19 3.87
C ILE A 82 -5.81 7.68 3.99
N PHE A 83 -5.61 6.38 3.93
CA PHE A 83 -4.31 5.74 3.81
C PHE A 83 -4.04 5.39 2.35
N LEU A 84 -3.31 6.25 1.65
CA LEU A 84 -2.90 6.01 0.28
C LEU A 84 -1.72 5.05 0.26
N VAL A 85 -1.88 3.93 -0.45
CA VAL A 85 -0.87 2.87 -0.58
C VAL A 85 -0.72 2.40 -2.01
N ASP A 86 0.52 2.20 -2.45
CA ASP A 86 0.81 1.60 -3.74
C ASP A 86 0.66 0.07 -3.67
N ALA A 87 0.26 -0.57 -4.75
CA ALA A 87 0.22 -2.04 -4.87
C ALA A 87 1.58 -2.72 -4.65
N THR A 88 2.66 -1.97 -4.60
CA THR A 88 3.98 -2.48 -4.19
C THR A 88 4.10 -2.73 -2.70
N CYS A 89 3.04 -2.52 -1.93
CA CYS A 89 3.01 -2.69 -0.48
C CYS A 89 2.15 -3.89 -0.09
N MET A 90 2.59 -4.67 0.88
CA MET A 90 1.80 -5.69 1.56
C MET A 90 1.66 -5.30 3.03
N VAL A 91 0.47 -5.44 3.58
CA VAL A 91 0.22 -5.21 5.01
C VAL A 91 0.20 -6.54 5.76
N LYS A 92 0.79 -6.57 6.95
CA LYS A 92 0.74 -7.73 7.83
C LYS A 92 -0.67 -7.90 8.42
N TRP A 93 -1.14 -9.12 8.54
CA TRP A 93 -2.49 -9.49 9.02
C TRP A 93 -2.83 -8.94 10.41
N ASP A 94 -1.83 -8.72 11.26
CA ASP A 94 -1.96 -8.25 12.65
C ASP A 94 -1.48 -6.81 12.84
N MET A 95 -1.27 -6.04 11.75
CA MET A 95 -0.91 -4.63 11.87
C MET A 95 -1.97 -3.89 12.69
N PRO A 96 -1.58 -3.19 13.78
CA PRO A 96 -2.50 -2.36 14.53
C PRO A 96 -3.16 -1.30 13.64
N ASN A 97 -4.36 -0.87 14.00
CA ASN A 97 -5.03 0.20 13.28
C ASN A 97 -4.21 1.49 13.37
N VAL A 98 -3.48 1.79 12.29
CA VAL A 98 -2.52 2.90 12.20
C VAL A 98 -3.20 4.28 12.25
N PHE A 99 -4.48 4.36 11.86
CA PHE A 99 -5.24 5.62 11.90
C PHE A 99 -5.35 6.20 13.32
N LYS A 100 -5.25 5.36 14.34
CA LYS A 100 -5.26 5.78 15.74
C LYS A 100 -3.95 6.43 16.21
N LEU A 101 -2.90 6.41 15.37
CA LEU A 101 -1.57 6.90 15.69
C LEU A 101 -1.19 8.18 14.94
N THR A 102 -2.08 8.69 14.10
CA THR A 102 -1.81 9.82 13.20
C THR A 102 -2.01 11.18 13.85
N ASP A 103 -2.76 11.25 14.95
CA ASP A 103 -3.26 12.51 15.55
C ASP A 103 -3.99 13.40 14.53
N HIS A 104 -4.61 12.78 13.51
CA HIS A 104 -5.22 13.46 12.35
C HIS A 104 -4.27 14.40 11.59
N LYS A 105 -2.94 14.25 11.75
CA LYS A 105 -1.94 14.98 11.00
C LYS A 105 -1.65 14.29 9.66
N PHE A 106 -1.04 15.03 8.75
CA PHE A 106 -0.46 14.43 7.55
C PHE A 106 0.69 13.52 7.96
N THR A 107 0.46 12.22 7.91
CA THR A 107 1.37 11.19 8.42
C THR A 107 2.08 10.50 7.27
N ALA A 108 3.40 10.44 7.34
CA ALA A 108 4.23 9.80 6.34
C ALA A 108 5.51 9.25 6.98
N TRP A 109 6.33 8.59 6.18
CA TRP A 109 7.62 8.06 6.64
C TRP A 109 8.76 8.68 5.86
N ARG A 110 9.79 9.11 6.57
CA ARG A 110 10.99 9.68 5.97
C ARG A 110 11.59 8.75 4.93
N GLU A 111 11.97 9.31 3.80
CA GLU A 111 12.63 8.55 2.74
C GLU A 111 14.14 8.49 3.01
N THR A 112 14.61 7.31 3.36
CA THR A 112 16.00 7.07 3.75
C THR A 112 16.75 6.08 2.87
N ASP A 113 16.04 5.47 1.91
CA ASP A 113 16.57 4.34 1.15
C ASP A 113 17.67 4.70 0.15
N ASN A 114 17.65 5.94 -0.38
CA ASN A 114 18.63 6.41 -1.35
C ASN A 114 18.82 7.91 -1.24
N LEU A 115 19.71 8.32 -0.34
CA LEU A 115 19.97 9.73 -0.05
C LEU A 115 20.43 10.52 -1.27
N LYS A 116 21.24 9.91 -2.15
CA LYS A 116 21.67 10.57 -3.38
C LYS A 116 20.49 10.85 -4.30
N TRP A 117 19.59 9.88 -4.47
CA TRP A 117 18.38 10.05 -5.27
C TRP A 117 17.47 11.16 -4.70
N VAL A 118 17.29 11.19 -3.38
CA VAL A 118 16.51 12.22 -2.68
C VAL A 118 17.13 13.60 -2.93
N TYR A 119 18.44 13.72 -2.71
CA TYR A 119 19.15 14.97 -2.90
C TYR A 119 19.05 15.50 -4.35
N ASP A 120 19.38 14.66 -5.33
CA ASP A 120 19.30 15.05 -6.74
C ASP A 120 17.87 15.46 -7.14
N SER A 121 16.86 14.78 -6.57
CA SER A 121 15.46 15.11 -6.83
C SER A 121 15.06 16.45 -6.23
N ILE A 122 15.47 16.73 -5.00
CA ILE A 122 15.22 18.02 -4.35
C ILE A 122 15.82 19.15 -5.18
N VAL A 123 17.10 19.08 -5.48
CA VAL A 123 17.81 20.11 -6.26
C VAL A 123 17.15 20.34 -7.62
N GLY A 124 16.70 19.27 -8.28
CA GLY A 124 16.08 19.36 -9.60
C GLY A 124 14.75 20.11 -9.64
N TYR A 125 14.04 20.25 -8.50
CA TYR A 125 12.76 20.96 -8.44
C TYR A 125 12.84 22.30 -7.70
N GLU A 126 13.97 22.66 -7.08
CA GLU A 126 14.12 23.85 -6.23
C GLU A 126 13.74 25.14 -6.97
N ASP A 127 14.24 25.32 -8.19
CA ASP A 127 13.96 26.51 -9.01
C ASP A 127 12.47 26.60 -9.39
N PHE A 128 11.85 25.49 -9.73
CA PHE A 128 10.43 25.46 -10.09
C PHE A 128 9.54 25.92 -8.93
N PHE A 129 9.81 25.42 -7.73
CA PHE A 129 9.01 25.76 -6.55
C PHE A 129 9.42 27.09 -5.91
N SER A 130 10.60 27.64 -6.21
CA SER A 130 11.17 28.81 -5.55
C SER A 130 11.03 28.69 -4.01
N TYR A 131 11.34 27.51 -3.49
CA TYR A 131 11.21 27.15 -2.09
C TYR A 131 12.34 26.20 -1.68
N LYS A 132 12.96 26.46 -0.53
CA LYS A 132 14.01 25.61 0.02
C LYS A 132 13.40 24.54 0.90
N LEU A 133 13.27 23.33 0.37
CA LEU A 133 12.70 22.19 1.06
C LEU A 133 13.57 21.75 2.24
N ASN A 134 12.95 21.47 3.40
CA ASN A 134 13.63 20.82 4.50
C ASN A 134 13.84 19.34 4.19
N ARG A 135 15.10 18.95 4.01
CA ARG A 135 15.48 17.57 3.66
C ARG A 135 15.17 16.54 4.75
N HIS A 136 15.16 16.96 6.00
CA HIS A 136 14.86 16.08 7.12
C HIS A 136 13.40 15.65 7.18
N ASP A 137 12.53 16.42 6.54
CA ASP A 137 11.10 16.16 6.46
C ASP A 137 10.68 15.60 5.09
N TYR A 138 11.65 15.14 4.29
CA TYR A 138 11.36 14.50 3.01
C TYR A 138 10.82 13.09 3.21
N PHE A 139 9.63 12.83 2.70
CA PHE A 139 8.89 11.59 2.89
C PHE A 139 8.62 10.84 1.58
N SER A 140 8.32 9.55 1.71
CA SER A 140 7.88 8.68 0.62
C SER A 140 6.38 8.87 0.34
N SER A 141 6.00 9.02 -0.92
CA SER A 141 4.60 9.18 -1.37
C SER A 141 3.86 7.86 -1.63
N GLY A 142 4.56 6.74 -1.58
CA GLY A 142 3.94 5.43 -1.81
C GLY A 142 3.17 4.87 -0.63
N VAL A 143 3.30 5.50 0.54
CA VAL A 143 2.67 5.14 1.81
C VAL A 143 2.49 6.41 2.62
N ILE A 144 1.30 7.02 2.59
CA ILE A 144 0.97 8.27 3.30
C ILE A 144 -0.45 8.22 3.85
N ILE A 145 -0.69 8.87 4.99
CA ILE A 145 -2.02 9.02 5.57
C ILE A 145 -2.34 10.51 5.70
N PHE A 146 -3.50 10.88 5.27
CA PHE A 146 -4.02 12.24 5.37
C PHE A 146 -5.54 12.19 5.61
N ASN A 147 -6.17 13.32 5.83
CA ASN A 147 -7.58 13.37 6.18
C ASN A 147 -8.32 14.47 5.39
N LYS A 148 -9.60 14.59 5.65
CA LYS A 148 -10.49 15.55 4.95
C LYS A 148 -10.03 17.01 5.05
N SER A 149 -9.31 17.41 6.12
CA SER A 149 -8.80 18.77 6.26
C SER A 149 -7.67 19.11 5.28
N HIS A 150 -7.01 18.09 4.71
CA HIS A 150 -5.97 18.27 3.69
C HIS A 150 -6.52 18.34 2.26
N LYS A 151 -7.85 18.22 2.06
CA LYS A 151 -8.46 18.16 0.73
C LYS A 151 -8.07 19.35 -0.13
N ASP A 152 -8.18 20.57 0.39
CA ASP A 152 -7.87 21.78 -0.38
C ASP A 152 -6.40 21.82 -0.82
N ILE A 153 -5.47 21.32 0.01
CA ILE A 153 -4.05 21.20 -0.34
C ILE A 153 -3.85 20.27 -1.56
N PHE A 154 -4.58 19.16 -1.60
CA PHE A 154 -4.50 18.22 -2.73
C PHE A 154 -5.21 18.75 -3.98
N LEU A 155 -6.31 19.48 -3.86
CA LEU A 155 -6.97 20.14 -4.97
C LEU A 155 -6.08 21.23 -5.58
N GLU A 156 -5.43 22.05 -4.76
CA GLU A 156 -4.45 23.02 -5.24
C GLU A 156 -3.22 22.32 -5.87
N PHE A 157 -2.78 21.19 -5.34
CA PHE A 157 -1.69 20.37 -5.92
C PHE A 157 -2.10 19.82 -7.30
N LYS A 158 -3.36 19.40 -7.44
CA LYS A 158 -3.95 18.98 -8.71
C LYS A 158 -3.92 20.14 -9.72
N ASP A 159 -4.39 21.33 -9.33
CA ASP A 159 -4.38 22.52 -10.18
C ASP A 159 -2.95 22.92 -10.58
N LEU A 160 -2.00 22.86 -9.64
CA LEU A 160 -0.59 23.07 -9.93
C LEU A 160 -0.10 22.12 -11.02
N TYR A 161 -0.41 20.82 -10.91
CA TYR A 161 0.01 19.83 -11.89
C TYR A 161 -0.66 20.08 -13.25
N LEU A 162 -1.98 20.22 -13.27
CA LEU A 162 -2.75 20.37 -14.51
C LEU A 162 -2.36 21.64 -15.29
N ASN A 163 -2.00 22.71 -14.60
CA ASN A 163 -1.54 23.95 -15.24
C ASN A 163 -0.06 23.91 -15.70
N ASN A 164 0.71 22.87 -15.31
CA ASN A 164 2.15 22.78 -15.60
C ASN A 164 2.59 21.39 -16.08
N VAL A 165 1.70 20.60 -16.70
CA VAL A 165 1.98 19.22 -17.10
C VAL A 165 3.27 19.10 -17.89
N ASP A 166 3.44 19.87 -18.95
CA ASP A 166 4.62 19.83 -19.82
C ASP A 166 5.91 20.11 -19.04
N LYS A 167 5.86 21.07 -18.10
CA LYS A 167 7.00 21.43 -17.27
C LYS A 167 7.36 20.32 -16.29
N PHE A 168 6.36 19.68 -15.67
CA PHE A 168 6.61 18.54 -14.81
C PHE A 168 7.15 17.33 -15.56
N VAL A 169 6.64 17.05 -16.77
CA VAL A 169 7.15 15.97 -17.63
C VAL A 169 8.59 16.28 -18.05
N GLU A 170 8.90 17.52 -18.43
CA GLU A 170 10.26 17.92 -18.74
C GLU A 170 11.22 17.73 -17.55
N LEU A 171 10.85 18.20 -16.37
CA LEU A 171 11.65 18.05 -15.16
C LEU A 171 11.89 16.59 -14.81
N GLN A 172 10.84 15.76 -14.86
CA GLN A 172 10.95 14.32 -14.56
C GLN A 172 11.84 13.58 -15.55
N ASP A 173 11.71 13.83 -16.86
CA ASP A 173 12.31 13.00 -17.89
C ASP A 173 13.69 13.49 -18.32
N LYS A 174 13.91 14.82 -18.31
CA LYS A 174 15.16 15.39 -18.81
C LYS A 174 16.09 15.91 -17.73
N VAL A 175 15.56 16.47 -16.64
CA VAL A 175 16.35 17.12 -15.58
C VAL A 175 16.62 16.15 -14.44
N VAL A 176 15.59 15.77 -13.71
CA VAL A 176 15.73 14.91 -12.51
C VAL A 176 15.98 13.46 -12.91
N ARG A 177 15.29 12.97 -13.93
CA ARG A 177 15.34 11.59 -14.44
C ARG A 177 15.04 10.52 -13.38
N LYS A 178 14.26 10.90 -12.36
CA LYS A 178 13.96 10.06 -11.20
C LYS A 178 12.62 10.46 -10.58
N GLY A 179 11.90 9.44 -10.11
CA GLY A 179 10.63 9.66 -9.43
C GLY A 179 9.57 10.25 -10.34
N THR A 180 8.49 10.62 -9.72
CA THR A 180 7.38 11.29 -10.40
C THR A 180 6.80 12.38 -9.47
N GLU A 181 5.72 12.08 -8.75
CA GLU A 181 5.00 13.05 -7.92
C GLU A 181 5.62 13.23 -6.52
N GLN A 182 6.45 12.31 -6.05
CA GLN A 182 6.93 12.31 -4.66
C GLN A 182 7.63 13.63 -4.28
N THR A 183 8.59 14.07 -5.07
CA THR A 183 9.32 15.32 -4.76
C THR A 183 8.43 16.55 -4.90
N PRO A 184 7.64 16.72 -5.98
CA PRO A 184 6.66 17.79 -6.05
C PRO A 184 5.68 17.82 -4.88
N LEU A 185 5.16 16.68 -4.44
CA LEU A 185 4.26 16.60 -3.28
C LEU A 185 4.96 17.04 -1.99
N ASN A 186 6.21 16.62 -1.76
CA ASN A 186 7.01 17.09 -0.63
C ASN A 186 7.21 18.61 -0.62
N TYR A 187 7.52 19.19 -1.80
CA TYR A 187 7.61 20.64 -1.95
C TYR A 187 6.29 21.34 -1.62
N TRP A 188 5.19 20.83 -2.17
CA TRP A 188 3.88 21.44 -2.01
C TRP A 188 3.41 21.42 -0.57
N VAL A 189 3.47 20.26 0.07
CA VAL A 189 3.05 20.06 1.46
C VAL A 189 3.85 20.95 2.42
N GLN A 190 5.18 20.98 2.27
CA GLN A 190 6.03 21.82 3.13
C GLN A 190 5.85 23.32 2.85
N LYS A 191 5.77 23.73 1.58
CA LYS A 191 5.53 25.14 1.19
C LYS A 191 4.19 25.65 1.72
N LYS A 192 3.19 24.78 1.83
CA LYS A 192 1.88 25.12 2.43
C LYS A 192 1.86 25.08 3.96
N GLY A 193 2.97 24.73 4.60
CA GLY A 193 3.08 24.67 6.05
C GLY A 193 2.22 23.58 6.69
N VAL A 194 1.96 22.49 5.98
CA VAL A 194 1.20 21.37 6.52
C VAL A 194 1.95 20.73 7.68
N GLU A 195 1.25 20.50 8.79
CA GLU A 195 1.82 19.82 9.95
C GLU A 195 2.03 18.34 9.64
N LEU A 196 3.29 17.89 9.71
CA LEU A 196 3.68 16.52 9.40
C LEU A 196 3.85 15.69 10.67
N ASN A 197 3.34 14.46 10.67
CA ASN A 197 3.72 13.41 11.58
C ASN A 197 4.65 12.43 10.85
N LEU A 198 5.95 12.49 11.17
CA LEU A 198 6.99 11.63 10.59
C LEU A 198 7.64 10.71 11.64
N ASP A 199 7.01 10.57 12.80
CA ASP A 199 7.59 9.90 13.97
C ASP A 199 7.07 8.48 14.20
N LEU A 200 6.19 7.99 13.35
CA LEU A 200 5.77 6.59 13.42
C LEU A 200 6.95 5.64 13.13
N PRO A 201 7.02 4.51 13.85
CA PRO A 201 8.10 3.55 13.69
C PRO A 201 8.26 3.09 12.24
N PHE A 202 9.49 2.82 11.83
CA PHE A 202 9.82 2.31 10.50
C PHE A 202 9.13 0.97 10.17
N SER A 203 8.72 0.21 11.19
CA SER A 203 7.96 -1.04 11.03
C SER A 203 6.65 -0.88 10.26
N TYR A 204 6.05 0.31 10.27
CA TYR A 204 4.86 0.63 9.48
C TYR A 204 5.17 0.96 8.01
N LYS A 205 6.44 1.11 7.64
CA LYS A 205 6.92 1.21 6.25
C LYS A 205 8.30 0.56 6.15
N LEU A 206 8.34 -0.75 6.15
CA LEU A 206 9.58 -1.49 6.01
C LEU A 206 9.98 -1.58 4.53
N THR A 207 11.06 -0.91 4.17
CA THR A 207 11.49 -0.75 2.78
C THR A 207 12.31 -1.92 2.26
N HIS A 208 12.62 -1.88 0.95
CA HIS A 208 13.39 -2.91 0.27
C HIS A 208 14.83 -3.08 0.80
N ILE A 209 15.45 -2.06 1.38
CA ILE A 209 16.80 -2.18 1.95
C ILE A 209 16.81 -3.23 3.04
N HIS A 210 15.94 -3.08 4.03
CA HIS A 210 15.83 -4.03 5.13
C HIS A 210 15.46 -5.43 4.64
N ARG A 211 14.55 -5.53 3.68
CA ARG A 211 14.10 -6.80 3.12
C ARG A 211 15.15 -7.52 2.30
N LYS A 212 15.86 -6.79 1.41
CA LYS A 212 16.86 -7.35 0.51
C LYS A 212 17.98 -8.06 1.27
N ASP A 213 18.37 -7.49 2.39
CA ASP A 213 19.40 -8.08 3.23
C ASP A 213 18.85 -9.25 4.05
N MET A 214 17.63 -9.15 4.53
CA MET A 214 16.97 -10.18 5.33
C MET A 214 16.75 -11.50 4.59
N PHE A 215 16.57 -11.51 3.28
CA PHE A 215 16.46 -12.74 2.50
C PHE A 215 17.80 -13.44 2.23
N LYS A 216 18.92 -12.78 2.45
CA LYS A 216 20.22 -13.31 2.08
C LYS A 216 21.00 -13.96 3.21
N HIS A 217 20.67 -13.68 4.45
CA HIS A 217 21.50 -14.02 5.61
C HIS A 217 20.71 -14.76 6.68
N ASN A 218 21.21 -15.94 7.09
CA ASN A 218 20.58 -16.78 8.12
C ASN A 218 20.45 -16.06 9.48
N TRP A 219 21.34 -15.14 9.82
CA TRP A 219 21.25 -14.36 11.07
C TRP A 219 20.06 -13.39 11.11
N GLN A 220 19.39 -13.17 9.97
CA GLN A 220 18.15 -12.40 9.89
C GLN A 220 16.90 -13.25 10.21
N LEU A 221 17.08 -14.46 10.69
CA LEU A 221 16.00 -15.35 11.11
C LEU A 221 15.84 -15.33 12.63
N ASN A 222 14.59 -15.45 13.10
CA ASN A 222 14.28 -15.72 14.48
C ASN A 222 14.58 -17.18 14.82
N GLU A 223 14.49 -17.57 16.11
CA GLU A 223 14.66 -18.94 16.57
C GLU A 223 13.69 -19.93 15.90
N ASP A 224 12.47 -19.47 15.60
CA ASP A 224 11.44 -20.22 14.87
C ASP A 224 11.63 -20.20 13.33
N MET A 225 12.77 -19.73 12.84
CA MET A 225 13.11 -19.57 11.44
C MET A 225 12.27 -18.53 10.68
N THR A 226 11.42 -17.77 11.35
CA THR A 226 10.68 -16.68 10.74
C THR A 226 11.61 -15.50 10.44
N PRO A 227 11.66 -14.94 9.22
CA PRO A 227 12.45 -13.76 8.92
C PRO A 227 12.09 -12.56 9.81
N PHE A 228 13.09 -11.83 10.28
CA PHE A 228 12.88 -10.67 11.16
C PHE A 228 11.92 -9.63 10.57
N PHE A 229 11.99 -9.37 9.27
CA PHE A 229 11.11 -8.40 8.64
C PHE A 229 9.63 -8.79 8.72
N ILE A 230 9.30 -10.08 8.72
CA ILE A 230 7.94 -10.59 8.90
C ILE A 230 7.48 -10.39 10.33
N LYS A 231 8.35 -10.66 11.31
CA LYS A 231 7.99 -10.52 12.73
C LYS A 231 7.80 -9.07 13.15
N TYR A 232 8.69 -8.18 12.70
CA TYR A 232 8.76 -6.80 13.19
C TYR A 232 8.22 -5.74 12.23
N GLY A 233 8.02 -6.07 10.95
CA GLY A 233 7.42 -5.16 9.98
C GLY A 233 5.92 -5.35 9.89
N TYR A 234 5.18 -4.24 9.79
CA TYR A 234 3.74 -4.23 9.60
C TYR A 234 3.33 -3.95 8.16
N ASN A 235 4.04 -3.08 7.46
CA ASN A 235 3.81 -2.78 6.06
C ASN A 235 5.12 -2.97 5.30
N TRP A 236 5.13 -3.93 4.38
CA TRP A 236 6.32 -4.31 3.61
C TRP A 236 6.25 -3.68 2.23
N VAL A 237 7.18 -2.79 1.94
CA VAL A 237 7.24 -2.02 0.70
C VAL A 237 8.21 -2.68 -0.28
N PHE A 238 7.72 -3.13 -1.44
CA PHE A 238 8.46 -3.86 -2.48
C PHE A 238 8.86 -2.97 -3.67
N ASN A 239 8.83 -1.63 -3.51
CA ASN A 239 9.45 -0.73 -4.47
C ASN A 239 10.97 -0.99 -4.53
N GLY A 240 11.64 -0.57 -5.60
CA GLY A 240 13.07 -0.80 -5.76
C GLY A 240 13.50 -2.25 -6.06
N ILE A 241 12.62 -3.25 -5.96
CA ILE A 241 12.84 -4.57 -6.52
C ILE A 241 12.59 -4.49 -8.03
N PRO A 242 13.50 -5.04 -8.87
CA PRO A 242 13.26 -5.13 -10.31
C PRO A 242 11.89 -5.74 -10.59
N LYS A 243 11.16 -5.15 -11.54
CA LYS A 243 9.75 -5.52 -11.75
C LYS A 243 9.58 -6.97 -12.19
N ASP A 244 10.54 -7.52 -12.94
CA ASP A 244 10.62 -8.92 -13.36
C ASP A 244 10.83 -9.90 -12.19
N GLN A 245 11.36 -9.42 -11.06
CA GLN A 245 11.59 -10.23 -9.86
C GLN A 245 10.53 -10.00 -8.78
N ARG A 246 9.71 -8.97 -8.93
CA ARG A 246 8.76 -8.55 -7.88
C ARG A 246 7.73 -9.64 -7.58
N THR A 247 7.14 -10.26 -8.61
CA THR A 247 6.19 -11.36 -8.42
C THR A 247 6.83 -12.49 -7.63
N GLN A 248 8.04 -12.92 -7.99
CA GLN A 248 8.74 -13.97 -7.29
C GLN A 248 8.97 -13.64 -5.80
N VAL A 249 9.47 -12.42 -5.51
CA VAL A 249 9.77 -12.01 -4.12
C VAL A 249 8.50 -11.89 -3.29
N MET A 250 7.44 -11.29 -3.83
CA MET A 250 6.18 -11.15 -3.10
C MET A 250 5.48 -12.49 -2.92
N SER A 251 5.58 -13.42 -3.89
CA SER A 251 5.08 -14.80 -3.74
C SER A 251 5.84 -15.54 -2.64
N GLN A 252 7.17 -15.43 -2.56
CA GLN A 252 7.95 -16.02 -1.48
C GLN A 252 7.52 -15.51 -0.09
N VAL A 253 7.22 -14.21 0.02
CA VAL A 253 6.66 -13.68 1.28
C VAL A 253 5.27 -14.23 1.54
N TRP A 254 4.42 -14.30 0.51
CA TRP A 254 3.06 -14.85 0.63
C TRP A 254 3.06 -16.31 1.05
N ASP A 255 3.98 -17.13 0.53
CA ASP A 255 4.13 -18.53 0.91
C ASP A 255 4.45 -18.70 2.42
N LEU A 256 5.16 -17.72 3.00
CA LEU A 256 5.45 -17.72 4.43
C LEU A 256 4.28 -17.26 5.30
N VAL A 257 3.48 -16.31 4.82
CA VAL A 257 2.49 -15.59 5.65
C VAL A 257 1.05 -15.78 5.22
N GLY A 258 0.78 -16.25 4.00
CA GLY A 258 -0.55 -16.31 3.40
C GLY A 258 -1.59 -17.03 4.25
N LYS A 259 -1.16 -18.08 4.95
CA LYS A 259 -2.01 -18.82 5.90
C LYS A 259 -2.61 -17.97 7.02
N ASN A 260 -1.97 -16.87 7.40
CA ASN A 260 -2.47 -16.00 8.46
C ASN A 260 -3.63 -15.11 8.00
N TYR A 261 -3.74 -14.88 6.70
CA TYR A 261 -4.87 -14.17 6.10
C TYR A 261 -6.03 -15.13 5.79
N ASP A 262 -5.71 -16.37 5.40
CA ASP A 262 -6.70 -17.35 5.03
C ASP A 262 -7.43 -17.96 6.25
N ALA A 263 -6.83 -17.96 7.42
CA ALA A 263 -7.43 -18.53 8.62
C ALA A 263 -8.77 -17.88 8.99
N ASP A 264 -8.83 -16.54 9.01
CA ASP A 264 -10.09 -15.82 9.23
C ASP A 264 -10.99 -15.84 7.98
N TYR A 265 -10.41 -15.98 6.79
CA TYR A 265 -11.14 -16.07 5.54
C TYR A 265 -11.93 -17.38 5.43
N ILE A 266 -11.42 -18.48 5.96
CA ILE A 266 -12.15 -19.76 6.02
C ILE A 266 -13.43 -19.60 6.85
N LEU A 267 -13.37 -18.90 7.98
CA LEU A 267 -14.54 -18.61 8.80
C LEU A 267 -15.56 -17.74 8.06
N ASN A 268 -15.12 -16.68 7.41
CA ASN A 268 -15.97 -15.80 6.60
C ASN A 268 -16.59 -16.52 5.40
N VAL A 269 -15.85 -17.44 4.76
CA VAL A 269 -16.35 -18.26 3.66
C VAL A 269 -17.47 -19.19 4.13
N ILE A 270 -17.36 -19.73 5.33
CA ILE A 270 -18.43 -20.55 5.93
C ILE A 270 -19.68 -19.69 6.13
N ASP A 271 -19.53 -18.46 6.66
CA ASP A 271 -20.65 -17.56 6.95
C ASP A 271 -21.33 -17.02 5.68
N ASN A 272 -20.59 -16.69 4.65
CA ASN A 272 -21.13 -16.06 3.44
C ASN A 272 -21.60 -17.05 2.37
N LYS A 273 -21.77 -18.34 2.66
CA LYS A 273 -22.06 -19.38 1.66
C LYS A 273 -21.08 -19.37 0.48
N GLY A 274 -19.87 -18.93 0.76
CA GLY A 274 -18.68 -18.60 -0.02
C GLY A 274 -18.58 -19.02 -1.46
N LYS A 275 -18.24 -18.07 -2.25
CA LYS A 275 -17.79 -18.27 -3.65
C LYS A 275 -16.30 -18.61 -3.72
N ASN A 276 -15.75 -19.29 -2.73
CA ASN A 276 -14.33 -19.64 -2.73
C ASN A 276 -14.06 -20.74 -3.77
N LYS A 277 -13.09 -20.50 -4.63
CA LYS A 277 -12.63 -21.45 -5.63
C LYS A 277 -11.58 -22.43 -5.11
N ASN A 278 -11.09 -22.27 -3.88
CA ASN A 278 -10.12 -23.16 -3.27
C ASN A 278 -10.78 -24.49 -2.92
N THR A 279 -10.34 -25.57 -3.52
CA THR A 279 -10.92 -26.92 -3.34
C THR A 279 -10.80 -27.44 -1.93
N THR A 280 -9.74 -27.11 -1.19
CA THR A 280 -9.51 -27.54 0.21
C THR A 280 -10.49 -26.85 1.14
N SER A 281 -10.61 -25.54 1.07
CA SER A 281 -11.56 -24.75 1.85
C SER A 281 -13.01 -25.11 1.54
N ARG A 282 -13.31 -25.48 0.28
CA ARG A 282 -14.63 -25.94 -0.10
C ARG A 282 -14.99 -27.28 0.53
N ARG A 283 -14.07 -28.23 0.55
CA ARG A 283 -14.28 -29.54 1.21
C ARG A 283 -14.49 -29.37 2.71
N PHE A 284 -13.65 -28.59 3.36
CA PHE A 284 -13.80 -28.32 4.80
C PHE A 284 -15.17 -27.70 5.11
N LYS A 285 -15.62 -26.74 4.32
CA LYS A 285 -16.96 -26.16 4.45
C LYS A 285 -18.06 -27.19 4.28
N GLU A 286 -17.98 -28.03 3.24
CA GLU A 286 -18.95 -29.08 2.99
C GLU A 286 -19.00 -30.08 4.15
N ASP A 287 -17.86 -30.43 4.74
CA ASP A 287 -17.78 -31.29 5.92
C ASP A 287 -18.37 -30.65 7.17
N ILE A 288 -18.10 -29.37 7.44
CA ILE A 288 -18.71 -28.63 8.56
C ILE A 288 -20.23 -28.55 8.39
N LEU A 289 -20.73 -28.18 7.20
CA LEU A 289 -22.16 -28.11 6.94
C LEU A 289 -22.84 -29.49 7.05
N ARG A 290 -22.16 -30.56 6.64
CA ARG A 290 -22.65 -31.93 6.79
C ARG A 290 -22.75 -32.36 8.26
N LEU A 291 -21.77 -31.97 9.09
CA LEU A 291 -21.72 -32.37 10.51
C LEU A 291 -22.66 -31.57 11.40
N PHE A 292 -22.79 -30.29 11.15
CA PHE A 292 -23.45 -29.36 12.06
C PHE A 292 -24.67 -28.63 11.44
N GLY A 293 -24.88 -28.77 10.14
CA GLY A 293 -25.94 -28.05 9.42
C GLY A 293 -25.72 -26.53 9.53
N GLU A 294 -26.80 -25.77 9.61
CA GLU A 294 -26.72 -24.29 9.76
C GLU A 294 -26.45 -23.85 11.21
N SER A 295 -26.42 -24.79 12.16
CA SER A 295 -26.20 -24.49 13.59
C SER A 295 -24.72 -24.37 13.99
N TYR A 296 -23.80 -24.44 13.04
CA TYR A 296 -22.34 -24.36 13.31
C TYR A 296 -21.90 -23.00 13.84
N LYS A 297 -22.67 -21.95 13.63
CA LYS A 297 -22.34 -20.57 14.06
C LYS A 297 -22.13 -20.43 15.57
N ASP A 298 -22.82 -21.27 16.35
CA ASP A 298 -22.72 -21.27 17.81
C ASP A 298 -21.74 -22.33 18.33
N LYS A 299 -20.93 -22.92 17.45
CA LYS A 299 -20.00 -24.01 17.82
C LYS A 299 -18.56 -23.53 17.81
N THR A 300 -17.83 -23.96 18.82
CA THR A 300 -16.36 -23.88 18.77
C THR A 300 -15.84 -25.10 18.02
N ILE A 301 -15.13 -24.89 16.93
CA ILE A 301 -14.55 -25.94 16.13
C ILE A 301 -13.06 -25.99 16.45
N LEU A 302 -12.60 -27.16 16.94
CA LEU A 302 -11.20 -27.45 17.17
C LEU A 302 -10.74 -28.52 16.19
N GLU A 303 -9.84 -28.15 15.29
CA GLU A 303 -9.21 -29.09 14.37
C GLU A 303 -7.88 -29.56 14.97
N LEU A 304 -7.78 -30.87 15.22
CA LEU A 304 -6.57 -31.51 15.74
C LEU A 304 -5.87 -32.28 14.61
N GLY A 305 -4.59 -32.03 14.43
CA GLY A 305 -3.76 -32.79 13.49
C GLY A 305 -3.71 -32.24 12.07
N CYS A 306 -4.05 -31.00 11.86
CA CYS A 306 -3.86 -30.32 10.57
C CYS A 306 -2.37 -30.16 10.27
N HIS A 307 -1.84 -30.99 9.37
CA HIS A 307 -0.40 -31.06 9.09
C HIS A 307 0.18 -29.78 8.45
N GLN A 308 -0.66 -28.88 7.92
CA GLN A 308 -0.22 -27.68 7.22
C GLN A 308 -1.00 -26.42 7.61
N GLY A 309 -1.77 -26.45 8.70
CA GLY A 309 -2.53 -25.29 9.16
C GLY A 309 -3.51 -24.80 8.09
N ASN A 310 -4.35 -25.70 7.60
CA ASN A 310 -5.49 -25.32 6.77
C ASN A 310 -6.59 -24.68 7.60
#